data_328ef950750d6a42191ee8f5a718acae
#
_entry.id   328ef950750d6a42191ee8f5a718acae
#
_cell.length_a   1.000
_cell.length_b   1.000
_cell.length_c   1.000
_cell.angle_alpha   90.00
_cell.angle_beta   90.00
_cell.angle_gamma   90.00
#
_symmetry.space_group_name_H-M   'P 1'
#
loop_
_entity.id
_entity.type
_entity.pdbx_description
1 polymer ?
#
loop_
_entity_poly.entity_id
_entity_poly.type
_entity_poly.pdbx_seq_one_letter_code
_entity_poly.pdbx_strand_id
1 'polypeptide(L)'
;MSRFLRFPALAALLLLSGCGFHVRGNYQLPATVGAVFIDVPGYDYDLRHRLQRTLASRGVHLVEDATAADAVLQIKDPKFATRVLSVGIDARVREHELRYTLGFELRRRDGTFLVAPQTVELLRDITYDETNVLGSQSEQSAGRLELQDQAVQQIMRRLAARLS
;
A
#
# COMPACT_ATOMS: atom_id res chain seq x y z
N MET A 1 24.27 -53.07 13.71
CA MET A 1 23.76 -52.01 14.60
C MET A 1 23.50 -50.67 13.93
N SER A 2 23.58 -50.50 12.60
CA SER A 2 23.46 -49.19 11.89
C SER A 2 22.10 -48.91 11.22
N ARG A 3 21.15 -49.82 11.31
CA ARG A 3 19.82 -49.66 10.66
C ARG A 3 18.79 -48.89 11.50
N PHE A 4 18.91 -48.87 12.83
CA PHE A 4 17.97 -48.23 13.75
C PHE A 4 18.14 -46.71 13.86
N LEU A 5 19.28 -46.13 13.42
CA LEU A 5 19.56 -44.71 13.51
C LEU A 5 19.03 -43.92 12.31
N ARG A 6 18.62 -44.61 11.22
CA ARG A 6 18.14 -43.98 9.98
C ARG A 6 16.68 -43.55 10.02
N PHE A 7 15.89 -44.19 10.86
CA PHE A 7 14.46 -43.86 11.07
C PHE A 7 14.22 -42.52 11.75
N PRO A 8 14.91 -42.18 12.88
CA PRO A 8 14.70 -40.88 13.50
C PRO A 8 15.21 -39.70 12.67
N ALA A 9 16.26 -39.91 11.87
CA ALA A 9 16.78 -38.87 10.98
C ALA A 9 15.81 -38.55 9.82
N LEU A 10 15.14 -39.56 9.26
CA LEU A 10 14.15 -39.41 8.19
C LEU A 10 12.87 -38.73 8.72
N ALA A 11 12.45 -39.07 9.98
CA ALA A 11 11.33 -38.43 10.64
C ALA A 11 11.59 -36.96 10.99
N ALA A 12 12.81 -36.60 11.41
CA ALA A 12 13.22 -35.22 11.65
C ALA A 12 13.24 -34.39 10.35
N LEU A 13 13.64 -34.97 9.21
CA LEU A 13 13.65 -34.31 7.90
C LEU A 13 12.23 -34.01 7.41
N LEU A 14 11.26 -34.89 7.70
CA LEU A 14 9.84 -34.69 7.35
C LEU A 14 9.16 -33.61 8.22
N LEU A 15 9.63 -33.38 9.44
CA LEU A 15 9.11 -32.33 10.30
C LEU A 15 9.60 -30.92 9.92
N LEU A 16 10.72 -30.80 9.22
CA LEU A 16 11.24 -29.51 8.70
C LEU A 16 10.52 -29.02 7.44
N SER A 17 9.84 -29.90 6.70
CA SER A 17 9.09 -29.49 5.49
C SER A 17 7.71 -28.87 5.78
N GLY A 18 7.30 -28.81 7.06
CA GLY A 18 6.01 -28.23 7.48
C GLY A 18 5.98 -26.73 7.72
N CYS A 19 7.09 -25.99 7.53
CA CYS A 19 7.07 -24.52 7.55
C CYS A 19 6.40 -23.99 6.29
N GLY A 20 5.07 -23.95 6.29
CA GLY A 20 4.25 -23.32 5.25
C GLY A 20 4.48 -21.82 5.19
N PHE A 21 5.69 -21.40 4.80
CA PHE A 21 5.98 -20.00 4.52
C PHE A 21 5.31 -19.61 3.20
N HIS A 22 4.06 -19.19 3.27
CA HIS A 22 3.41 -18.55 2.13
C HIS A 22 3.88 -17.11 2.05
N VAL A 23 4.60 -16.77 0.98
CA VAL A 23 4.95 -15.37 0.66
C VAL A 23 3.64 -14.60 0.47
N ARG A 24 3.22 -13.88 1.50
CA ARG A 24 2.08 -12.94 1.42
C ARG A 24 2.47 -11.84 0.44
N GLY A 25 1.75 -11.73 -0.67
CA GLY A 25 1.95 -10.59 -1.56
C GLY A 25 1.46 -10.74 -2.99
N ASN A 26 1.01 -11.89 -3.42
CA ASN A 26 0.53 -12.06 -4.79
C ASN A 26 -1.02 -11.94 -4.86
N TYR A 27 -1.52 -10.73 -4.56
CA TYR A 27 -2.95 -10.43 -4.73
C TYR A 27 -3.22 -10.17 -6.21
N GLN A 28 -3.80 -11.14 -6.90
CA GLN A 28 -4.30 -10.95 -8.25
C GLN A 28 -5.75 -10.46 -8.17
N LEU A 29 -6.10 -9.46 -8.95
CA LEU A 29 -7.48 -9.07 -9.11
C LEU A 29 -8.15 -10.03 -10.11
N PRO A 30 -9.40 -10.45 -9.86
CA PRO A 30 -10.08 -11.35 -10.79
C PRO A 30 -10.28 -10.67 -12.15
N ALA A 31 -10.15 -11.44 -13.22
CA ALA A 31 -10.34 -10.98 -14.60
C ALA A 31 -11.75 -10.37 -14.85
N THR A 32 -12.70 -10.66 -13.96
CA THR A 32 -14.08 -10.12 -14.01
C THR A 32 -14.18 -8.61 -13.80
N VAL A 33 -13.09 -7.95 -13.35
CA VAL A 33 -13.06 -6.49 -13.19
C VAL A 33 -12.95 -5.78 -14.55
N GLY A 34 -12.37 -6.44 -15.56
CA GLY A 34 -12.18 -5.87 -16.90
C GLY A 34 -11.10 -4.79 -16.96
N ALA A 35 -11.26 -3.85 -17.89
CA ALA A 35 -10.38 -2.71 -18.07
C ALA A 35 -10.62 -1.66 -16.98
N VAL A 36 -9.53 -1.19 -16.33
CA VAL A 36 -9.62 -0.26 -15.19
C VAL A 36 -9.02 1.10 -15.57
N PHE A 37 -9.79 2.16 -15.35
CA PHE A 37 -9.30 3.53 -15.34
C PHE A 37 -8.98 3.97 -13.91
N ILE A 38 -7.87 4.69 -13.71
CA ILE A 38 -7.47 5.23 -12.41
C ILE A 38 -7.75 6.73 -12.38
N ASP A 39 -8.70 7.13 -11.54
CA ASP A 39 -9.04 8.53 -11.31
C ASP A 39 -8.41 9.01 -10.00
N VAL A 40 -7.38 9.87 -10.12
CA VAL A 40 -6.71 10.52 -8.99
C VAL A 40 -6.92 12.02 -9.11
N PRO A 41 -7.51 12.69 -8.10
CA PRO A 41 -7.77 14.12 -8.15
C PRO A 41 -6.48 14.94 -8.11
N GLY A 42 -6.48 16.08 -8.81
CA GLY A 42 -5.35 17.01 -8.84
C GLY A 42 -4.15 16.48 -9.62
N TYR A 43 -2.98 17.02 -9.28
CA TYR A 43 -1.70 16.71 -9.94
C TYR A 43 -0.82 15.75 -9.12
N ASP A 44 -1.43 14.84 -8.33
CA ASP A 44 -0.65 13.82 -7.61
C ASP A 44 -0.20 12.71 -8.57
N TYR A 45 0.77 13.08 -9.44
CA TYR A 45 1.36 12.18 -10.43
C TYR A 45 2.06 10.98 -9.77
N ASP A 46 2.66 11.18 -8.59
CA ASP A 46 3.38 10.13 -7.88
C ASP A 46 2.45 9.02 -7.43
N LEU A 47 1.32 9.36 -6.81
CA LEU A 47 0.32 8.40 -6.38
C LEU A 47 -0.29 7.67 -7.59
N ARG A 48 -0.67 8.40 -8.65
CA ARG A 48 -1.21 7.81 -9.88
C ARG A 48 -0.22 6.80 -10.48
N HIS A 49 1.04 7.18 -10.62
CA HIS A 49 2.08 6.34 -11.21
C HIS A 49 2.36 5.08 -10.38
N ARG A 50 2.32 5.20 -9.04
CA ARG A 50 2.47 4.07 -8.12
C ARG A 50 1.31 3.09 -8.25
N LEU A 51 0.07 3.59 -8.30
CA LEU A 51 -1.13 2.79 -8.52
C LEU A 51 -1.06 2.07 -9.88
N GLN A 52 -0.75 2.80 -10.97
CA GLN A 52 -0.62 2.22 -12.30
C GLN A 52 0.40 1.07 -12.33
N ARG A 53 1.62 1.29 -11.85
CA ARG A 53 2.66 0.27 -11.82
C ARG A 53 2.25 -0.95 -10.99
N THR A 54 1.65 -0.70 -9.82
CA THR A 54 1.25 -1.80 -8.93
C THR A 54 0.11 -2.62 -9.51
N LEU A 55 -0.92 -2.00 -10.08
CA LEU A 55 -2.04 -2.68 -10.73
C LEU A 55 -1.59 -3.45 -11.98
N ALA A 56 -0.76 -2.82 -12.83
CA ALA A 56 -0.20 -3.47 -14.02
C ALA A 56 0.65 -4.70 -13.67
N SER A 57 1.50 -4.61 -12.63
CA SER A 57 2.30 -5.76 -12.16
C SER A 57 1.46 -6.91 -11.60
N ARG A 58 0.18 -6.69 -11.34
CA ARG A 58 -0.81 -7.68 -10.88
C ARG A 58 -1.72 -8.18 -12.00
N GLY A 59 -1.39 -7.85 -13.26
CA GLY A 59 -2.13 -8.29 -14.44
C GLY A 59 -3.43 -7.55 -14.69
N VAL A 60 -3.66 -6.38 -14.05
CA VAL A 60 -4.84 -5.56 -14.33
C VAL A 60 -4.65 -4.83 -15.66
N HIS A 61 -5.64 -4.94 -16.54
CA HIS A 61 -5.64 -4.19 -17.79
C HIS A 61 -6.02 -2.73 -17.50
N LEU A 62 -5.07 -1.81 -17.67
CA LEU A 62 -5.28 -0.38 -17.46
C LEU A 62 -5.57 0.33 -18.77
N VAL A 63 -6.47 1.32 -18.70
CA VAL A 63 -6.83 2.20 -19.83
C VAL A 63 -6.64 3.66 -19.42
N GLU A 64 -6.28 4.47 -20.40
CA GLU A 64 -6.03 5.92 -20.20
C GLU A 64 -7.32 6.76 -20.33
N ASP A 65 -8.37 6.18 -20.92
CA ASP A 65 -9.65 6.85 -21.11
C ASP A 65 -10.74 6.19 -20.26
N ALA A 66 -11.41 6.99 -19.43
CA ALA A 66 -12.52 6.54 -18.60
C ALA A 66 -13.67 5.94 -19.42
N THR A 67 -13.87 6.39 -20.68
CA THR A 67 -14.93 5.87 -21.57
C THR A 67 -14.63 4.46 -22.06
N ALA A 68 -13.36 4.06 -22.09
CA ALA A 68 -12.94 2.70 -22.45
C ALA A 68 -12.89 1.74 -21.25
N ALA A 69 -13.08 2.25 -20.03
CA ALA A 69 -12.98 1.44 -18.81
C ALA A 69 -14.28 0.66 -18.55
N ASP A 70 -14.12 -0.57 -18.03
CA ASP A 70 -15.21 -1.36 -17.45
C ASP A 70 -15.45 -0.99 -15.97
N ALA A 71 -14.37 -0.56 -15.29
CA ALA A 71 -14.42 -0.08 -13.93
C ALA A 71 -13.48 1.12 -13.71
N VAL A 72 -13.83 1.97 -12.74
CA VAL A 72 -13.07 3.15 -12.34
C VAL A 72 -12.63 2.99 -10.90
N LEU A 73 -11.32 2.98 -10.67
CA LEU A 73 -10.71 3.12 -9.35
C LEU A 73 -10.58 4.62 -9.05
N GLN A 74 -11.48 5.14 -8.23
CA GLN A 74 -11.48 6.54 -7.84
C GLN A 74 -10.77 6.72 -6.51
N ILE A 75 -9.79 7.63 -6.49
CA ILE A 75 -9.14 8.12 -5.27
C ILE A 75 -9.78 9.44 -4.87
N LYS A 76 -10.01 9.65 -3.59
CA LYS A 76 -10.66 10.85 -3.05
C LYS A 76 -9.79 11.50 -1.98
N ASP A 77 -9.65 12.80 -2.05
CA ASP A 77 -9.05 13.67 -1.02
C ASP A 77 -7.71 13.16 -0.46
N PRO A 78 -6.72 12.80 -1.31
CA PRO A 78 -5.40 12.44 -0.83
C PRO A 78 -4.77 13.63 -0.11
N LYS A 79 -4.43 13.47 1.18
CA LYS A 79 -3.99 14.58 2.02
C LYS A 79 -2.87 14.17 2.94
N PHE A 80 -1.79 14.97 2.93
CA PHE A 80 -0.76 14.94 3.95
C PHE A 80 -1.02 16.00 5.02
N ALA A 81 -0.82 15.62 6.27
CA ALA A 81 -0.76 16.52 7.41
C ALA A 81 0.50 16.21 8.22
N THR A 82 1.04 17.23 8.88
CA THR A 82 2.16 17.09 9.80
C THR A 82 1.77 17.73 11.12
N ARG A 83 2.03 17.05 12.24
CA ARG A 83 1.88 17.62 13.57
C ARG A 83 3.15 17.40 14.39
N VAL A 84 3.39 18.30 15.36
CA VAL A 84 4.44 18.10 16.36
C VAL A 84 4.02 16.94 17.25
N LEU A 85 4.92 15.97 17.42
CA LEU A 85 4.72 14.80 18.27
C LEU A 85 5.41 14.97 19.62
N SER A 86 6.65 15.47 19.62
CA SER A 86 7.39 15.71 20.84
C SER A 86 8.21 17.01 20.82
N VAL A 87 8.42 17.58 22.01
CA VAL A 87 9.22 18.78 22.24
C VAL A 87 10.21 18.48 23.36
N GLY A 88 11.49 18.83 23.15
CA GLY A 88 12.54 18.66 24.13
C GLY A 88 12.40 19.61 25.34
N ILE A 89 13.22 19.39 26.36
CA ILE A 89 13.28 20.24 27.56
C ILE A 89 13.73 21.68 27.26
N ASP A 90 14.36 21.89 26.11
CA ASP A 90 14.79 23.17 25.56
C ASP A 90 13.72 23.85 24.71
N ALA A 91 12.47 23.36 24.76
CA ALA A 91 11.31 23.80 24.00
C ALA A 91 11.47 23.67 22.47
N ARG A 92 12.41 22.86 21.98
CA ARG A 92 12.61 22.57 20.56
C ARG A 92 11.83 21.33 20.14
N VAL A 93 11.27 21.38 18.93
CA VAL A 93 10.61 20.22 18.33
C VAL A 93 11.63 19.13 18.05
N ARG A 94 11.34 17.90 18.46
CA ARG A 94 12.18 16.72 18.26
C ARG A 94 11.61 15.73 17.26
N GLU A 95 10.29 15.64 17.22
CA GLU A 95 9.60 14.66 16.38
C GLU A 95 8.34 15.28 15.77
N HIS A 96 8.11 14.93 14.51
CA HIS A 96 6.86 15.17 13.81
C HIS A 96 6.18 13.85 13.49
N GLU A 97 4.86 13.83 13.54
CA GLU A 97 4.04 12.78 12.95
C GLU A 97 3.60 13.23 11.56
N LEU A 98 3.92 12.45 10.55
CA LEU A 98 3.33 12.55 9.21
C LEU A 98 2.07 11.70 9.18
N ARG A 99 0.97 12.29 8.71
CA ARG A 99 -0.30 11.60 8.50
C ARG A 99 -0.65 11.67 7.02
N TYR A 100 -0.98 10.54 6.44
CA TYR A 100 -1.50 10.45 5.09
C TYR A 100 -2.89 9.82 5.11
N THR A 101 -3.86 10.52 4.54
CA THR A 101 -5.25 10.05 4.43
C THR A 101 -5.71 10.14 3.00
N LEU A 102 -6.49 9.15 2.57
CA LEU A 102 -7.22 9.18 1.30
C LEU A 102 -8.46 8.29 1.39
N GLY A 103 -9.46 8.63 0.58
CA GLY A 103 -10.58 7.74 0.26
C GLY A 103 -10.31 6.98 -1.03
N PHE A 104 -10.92 5.81 -1.18
CA PHE A 104 -10.97 5.12 -2.47
C PHE A 104 -12.24 4.29 -2.62
N GLU A 105 -12.64 4.06 -3.86
CA GLU A 105 -13.73 3.17 -4.25
C GLU A 105 -13.46 2.60 -5.64
N LEU A 106 -14.06 1.46 -5.94
CA LEU A 106 -14.06 0.87 -7.28
C LEU A 106 -15.50 0.73 -7.77
N ARG A 107 -15.82 1.36 -8.90
CA ARG A 107 -17.15 1.33 -9.50
C ARG A 107 -17.11 0.74 -10.91
N ARG A 108 -18.14 0.05 -11.27
CA ARG A 108 -18.41 -0.29 -12.68
C ARG A 108 -18.88 0.94 -13.46
N ARG A 109 -18.87 0.83 -14.78
CA ARG A 109 -19.39 1.86 -15.68
C ARG A 109 -20.87 2.21 -15.41
N ASP A 110 -21.67 1.28 -14.97
CA ASP A 110 -23.09 1.47 -14.61
C ASP A 110 -23.29 2.15 -13.25
N GLY A 111 -22.21 2.51 -12.56
CA GLY A 111 -22.24 3.14 -11.25
C GLY A 111 -22.28 2.17 -10.06
N THR A 112 -22.41 0.87 -10.31
CA THR A 112 -22.42 -0.16 -9.26
C THR A 112 -21.07 -0.25 -8.56
N PHE A 113 -21.06 -0.27 -7.23
CA PHE A 113 -19.85 -0.46 -6.46
C PHE A 113 -19.38 -1.92 -6.54
N LEU A 114 -18.17 -2.12 -7.06
CA LEU A 114 -17.41 -3.36 -6.87
C LEU A 114 -16.73 -3.35 -5.50
N VAL A 115 -16.21 -2.18 -5.09
CA VAL A 115 -15.72 -1.92 -3.75
C VAL A 115 -16.32 -0.59 -3.29
N ALA A 116 -17.13 -0.65 -2.24
CA ALA A 116 -17.74 0.53 -1.63
C ALA A 116 -16.69 1.49 -1.07
N PRO A 117 -17.01 2.78 -0.89
CA PRO A 117 -16.08 3.78 -0.36
C PRO A 117 -15.39 3.32 0.90
N GLN A 118 -14.09 3.49 0.95
CA GLN A 118 -13.24 3.17 2.09
C GLN A 118 -12.23 4.29 2.32
N THR A 119 -11.75 4.41 3.56
CA THR A 119 -10.70 5.35 3.93
C THR A 119 -9.43 4.60 4.31
N VAL A 120 -8.29 5.10 3.86
CA VAL A 120 -6.95 4.70 4.30
C VAL A 120 -6.39 5.84 5.13
N GLU A 121 -5.88 5.52 6.29
CA GLU A 121 -5.12 6.44 7.15
C GLU A 121 -3.83 5.76 7.57
N LEU A 122 -2.71 6.45 7.39
CA LEU A 122 -1.37 5.98 7.70
C LEU A 122 -0.63 7.06 8.46
N LEU A 123 0.17 6.64 9.42
CA LEU A 123 0.96 7.50 10.30
C LEU A 123 2.43 7.06 10.23
N ARG A 124 3.33 8.03 10.34
CA ARG A 124 4.76 7.82 10.46
C ARG A 124 5.38 8.91 11.30
N ASP A 125 6.14 8.51 12.31
CA ASP A 125 6.94 9.44 13.09
C ASP A 125 8.28 9.67 12.39
N ILE A 126 8.71 10.93 12.36
CA ILE A 126 9.99 11.35 11.82
C ILE A 126 10.71 12.23 12.84
N THR A 127 12.04 12.05 12.92
CA THR A 127 12.89 12.95 13.71
C THR A 127 13.00 14.31 13.01
N TYR A 128 12.94 15.37 13.79
CA TYR A 128 13.11 16.73 13.32
C TYR A 128 14.28 17.39 14.05
N ASP A 129 15.21 17.95 13.28
CA ASP A 129 16.35 18.71 13.80
C ASP A 129 16.37 20.10 13.18
N GLU A 130 16.12 21.11 14.03
CA GLU A 130 16.12 22.52 13.63
C GLU A 130 17.51 23.00 13.16
N THR A 131 18.57 22.32 13.57
CA THR A 131 19.96 22.67 13.18
C THR A 131 20.33 22.04 11.83
N ASN A 132 19.59 21.01 11.38
CA ASN A 132 19.77 20.32 10.11
C ASN A 132 18.49 20.31 9.28
N VAL A 133 18.06 21.49 8.87
CA VAL A 133 16.80 21.69 8.12
C VAL A 133 16.76 20.87 6.81
N LEU A 134 17.88 20.81 6.07
CA LEU A 134 17.93 20.06 4.81
C LEU A 134 17.79 18.55 5.05
N GLY A 135 18.42 18.02 6.09
CA GLY A 135 18.26 16.62 6.50
C GLY A 135 16.83 16.31 6.88
N SER A 136 16.22 17.16 7.70
CA SER A 136 14.80 17.01 8.11
C SER A 136 13.83 17.08 6.94
N GLN A 137 14.05 17.95 5.96
CA GLN A 137 13.23 18.01 4.74
C GLN A 137 13.38 16.76 3.87
N SER A 138 14.60 16.22 3.77
CA SER A 138 14.85 14.98 3.03
C SER A 138 14.13 13.80 3.68
N GLU A 139 14.20 13.68 5.01
CA GLU A 139 13.51 12.65 5.77
C GLU A 139 11.97 12.78 5.64
N GLN A 140 11.44 13.99 5.71
CA GLN A 140 10.02 14.25 5.50
C GLN A 140 9.58 13.83 4.10
N SER A 141 10.37 14.14 3.07
CA SER A 141 10.07 13.77 1.70
C SER A 141 10.08 12.25 1.51
N ALA A 142 11.12 11.57 2.04
CA ALA A 142 11.19 10.10 2.03
C ALA A 142 10.00 9.47 2.77
N GLY A 143 9.62 10.02 3.93
CA GLY A 143 8.46 9.57 4.70
C GLY A 143 7.15 9.68 3.94
N ARG A 144 6.95 10.77 3.17
CA ARG A 144 5.76 10.93 2.31
C ARG A 144 5.69 9.87 1.22
N LEU A 145 6.81 9.60 0.54
CA LEU A 145 6.87 8.59 -0.50
C LEU A 145 6.57 7.19 0.06
N GLU A 146 7.10 6.87 1.24
CA GLU A 146 6.84 5.60 1.91
C GLU A 146 5.36 5.45 2.31
N LEU A 147 4.74 6.50 2.86
CA LEU A 147 3.31 6.49 3.19
C LEU A 147 2.45 6.30 1.95
N GLN A 148 2.81 6.88 0.81
CA GLN A 148 2.11 6.61 -0.47
C GLN A 148 2.26 5.16 -0.91
N ASP A 149 3.46 4.57 -0.82
CA ASP A 149 3.67 3.15 -1.14
C ASP A 149 2.84 2.24 -0.24
N GLN A 150 2.82 2.50 1.06
CA GLN A 150 2.00 1.76 2.03
C GLN A 150 0.50 1.90 1.73
N ALA A 151 0.02 3.09 1.34
CA ALA A 151 -1.36 3.34 0.95
C ALA A 151 -1.75 2.50 -0.27
N VAL A 152 -0.91 2.50 -1.32
CA VAL A 152 -1.13 1.69 -2.52
C VAL A 152 -1.21 0.20 -2.16
N GLN A 153 -0.30 -0.31 -1.32
CA GLN A 153 -0.35 -1.71 -0.88
C GLN A 153 -1.62 -2.01 -0.06
N GLN A 154 -2.09 -1.05 0.76
CA GLN A 154 -3.32 -1.23 1.52
C GLN A 154 -4.56 -1.23 0.63
N ILE A 155 -4.62 -0.34 -0.39
CA ILE A 155 -5.65 -0.35 -1.42
C ILE A 155 -5.69 -1.71 -2.10
N MET A 156 -4.54 -2.21 -2.58
CA MET A 156 -4.45 -3.50 -3.26
C MET A 156 -4.95 -4.66 -2.40
N ARG A 157 -4.57 -4.72 -1.12
CA ARG A 157 -5.06 -5.77 -0.20
C ARG A 157 -6.58 -5.72 -0.05
N ARG A 158 -7.15 -4.50 0.08
CA ARG A 158 -8.60 -4.34 0.26
C ARG A 158 -9.37 -4.63 -1.02
N LEU A 159 -8.84 -4.26 -2.20
CA LEU A 159 -9.42 -4.63 -3.50
C LEU A 159 -9.45 -6.15 -3.64
N ALA A 160 -8.33 -6.82 -3.40
CA ALA A 160 -8.26 -8.28 -3.50
C ALA A 160 -9.22 -8.98 -2.53
N ALA A 161 -9.30 -8.53 -1.27
CA ALA A 161 -10.19 -9.13 -0.28
C ALA A 161 -11.69 -8.94 -0.55
N ARG A 162 -12.07 -7.98 -1.40
CA ARG A 162 -13.46 -7.71 -1.75
C ARG A 162 -13.88 -8.32 -3.09
N LEU A 163 -12.92 -8.62 -3.95
CA LEU A 163 -13.14 -9.13 -5.29
C LEU A 163 -12.89 -10.64 -5.41
N SER A 164 -12.26 -11.26 -4.38
CA SER A 164 -12.04 -12.74 -4.31
C SER A 164 -13.29 -13.55 -3.99
#